data_e7f7b7dd0bd201ee0861ef6a6ff5a909
#
_entry.id   e7f7b7dd0bd201ee0861ef6a6ff5a909
#
_cell.length_a   1.000
_cell.length_b   1.000
_cell.length_c   1.000
_cell.angle_alpha   90.00
_cell.angle_beta   90.00
_cell.angle_gamma   90.00
#
_symmetry.space_group_name_H-M   'P 1'
#
loop_
_entity.id
_entity.type
_entity.pdbx_description
1 polymer ?
#
loop_
_entity_poly.entity_id
_entity_poly.type
_entity_poly.pdbx_seq_one_letter_code
_entity_poly.pdbx_strand_id
1 'polypeptide(L)'
;MFIKENIALALAGLKSNKMRAILTMLGIIIGIASVISIVSVGNAMTSSVTSSMADMGTSNIMVNVTEKSTTTTTDTPQSQDGNNGGDGKDSEMADGDPQGGDMPGGGGPEAGRGGPQAGGGGMPGGGGGAPSGGGGMPGGGGGGGRPGMFGSDASTPDDKDLITMDTIKDLEETFSDKIKAVSVSETKDSGKAKDGTAYANVSIKGTNPGYADVENIELIDGRYISDKDMDSAKKVAVVSDKLVTKIFGEGADPIGEQVKIYTSDAIYSYTIIGIYEYKSKGTVTTASEEKLTTDLYIPVTAVKTSSTDKNYQSLTIRANDDVDIQDFTDEVQSYFDQIYARNTEWEASVSNMESMLESMTSMMSTIALAISAIAGISLVVGGIGVMNIMLVSVTERTREIGTRKALGAKGSHIKMQFIIESMIICAMGGIIGIILGIVCGAVASNLMGYAVVISPVVILGSFTFSMAIGVFFGYYPAKKAASLDPIEALRYE
;
A
#
# COMPACT_ATOMS: atom_id res chain seq x y z
N MET A 1 8.84 -22.95 -43.24
CA MET A 1 9.93 -22.20 -43.86
C MET A 1 9.74 -20.71 -43.69
N PHE A 2 8.53 -20.17 -43.94
CA PHE A 2 8.26 -18.73 -43.88
C PHE A 2 8.45 -18.01 -42.53
N ILE A 3 8.25 -18.66 -41.38
CA ILE A 3 8.31 -17.98 -40.06
C ILE A 3 9.75 -17.63 -39.69
N LYS A 4 10.72 -18.52 -39.90
CA LYS A 4 12.13 -18.27 -39.57
C LYS A 4 12.73 -17.12 -40.39
N GLU A 5 12.36 -17.06 -41.71
CA GLU A 5 12.82 -16.00 -42.60
C GLU A 5 12.20 -14.65 -42.21
N ASN A 6 10.91 -14.61 -41.85
CA ASN A 6 10.26 -13.41 -41.38
C ASN A 6 10.82 -12.86 -40.08
N ILE A 7 11.23 -13.76 -39.16
CA ILE A 7 11.90 -13.37 -37.91
C ILE A 7 13.28 -12.77 -38.23
N ALA A 8 14.06 -13.39 -39.12
CA ALA A 8 15.37 -12.87 -39.52
C ALA A 8 15.27 -11.49 -40.19
N LEU A 9 14.28 -11.31 -41.06
CA LEU A 9 14.02 -10.03 -41.74
C LEU A 9 13.58 -8.94 -40.74
N ALA A 10 12.72 -9.27 -39.76
CA ALA A 10 12.30 -8.34 -38.71
C ALA A 10 13.49 -7.89 -37.84
N LEU A 11 14.35 -8.82 -37.43
CA LEU A 11 15.56 -8.50 -36.66
C LEU A 11 16.58 -7.66 -37.48
N ALA A 12 16.72 -7.91 -38.78
CA ALA A 12 17.54 -7.11 -39.66
C ALA A 12 17.02 -5.68 -39.82
N GLY A 13 15.68 -5.51 -39.95
CA GLY A 13 15.01 -4.21 -40.03
C GLY A 13 15.18 -3.38 -38.76
N LEU A 14 15.15 -4.00 -37.57
CA LEU A 14 15.42 -3.36 -36.29
C LEU A 14 16.88 -2.88 -36.17
N LYS A 15 17.83 -3.65 -36.74
CA LYS A 15 19.25 -3.31 -36.70
C LYS A 15 19.59 -2.10 -37.57
N SER A 16 18.82 -1.84 -38.65
CA SER A 16 19.04 -0.70 -39.57
C SER A 16 18.62 0.65 -38.98
N ASN A 17 17.58 0.70 -38.13
CA ASN A 17 17.03 1.93 -37.57
C ASN A 17 16.87 1.86 -36.05
N LYS A 18 17.97 1.62 -35.32
CA LYS A 18 18.00 1.32 -33.89
C LYS A 18 17.30 2.37 -33.01
N MET A 19 17.56 3.67 -33.25
CA MET A 19 17.00 4.76 -32.41
C MET A 19 15.46 4.82 -32.52
N ARG A 20 14.93 4.63 -33.72
CA ARG A 20 13.49 4.63 -33.95
C ARG A 20 12.81 3.43 -33.28
N ALA A 21 13.42 2.24 -33.41
CA ALA A 21 12.93 1.02 -32.77
C ALA A 21 12.96 1.11 -31.23
N ILE A 22 14.03 1.65 -30.65
CA ILE A 22 14.12 1.83 -29.19
C ILE A 22 13.06 2.80 -28.68
N LEU A 23 12.87 3.94 -29.37
CA LEU A 23 11.94 4.97 -28.92
C LEU A 23 10.49 4.49 -28.89
N THR A 24 10.11 3.64 -29.85
CA THR A 24 8.74 3.07 -29.88
C THR A 24 8.54 1.91 -28.95
N MET A 25 9.55 1.05 -28.78
CA MET A 25 9.51 -0.01 -27.78
C MET A 25 9.45 0.57 -26.37
N LEU A 26 9.99 1.79 -26.14
CA LEU A 26 10.05 2.42 -24.82
C LEU A 26 8.66 2.54 -24.16
N GLY A 27 7.64 2.94 -24.91
CA GLY A 27 6.25 2.99 -24.40
C GLY A 27 5.73 1.63 -23.94
N ILE A 28 6.04 0.58 -24.70
CA ILE A 28 5.66 -0.80 -24.35
C ILE A 28 6.46 -1.29 -23.13
N ILE A 29 7.75 -1.02 -23.12
CA ILE A 29 8.66 -1.41 -22.03
C ILE A 29 8.19 -0.78 -20.70
N ILE A 30 7.96 0.55 -20.69
CA ILE A 30 7.53 1.27 -19.48
C ILE A 30 6.15 0.78 -19.04
N GLY A 31 5.20 0.60 -19.96
CA GLY A 31 3.86 0.14 -19.63
C GLY A 31 3.87 -1.23 -18.94
N ILE A 32 4.59 -2.20 -19.49
CA ILE A 32 4.69 -3.55 -18.95
C ILE A 32 5.50 -3.57 -17.65
N ALA A 33 6.62 -2.86 -17.61
CA ALA A 33 7.47 -2.78 -16.43
C ALA A 33 6.70 -2.21 -15.22
N SER A 34 5.91 -1.15 -15.45
CA SER A 34 5.10 -0.53 -14.39
C SER A 34 4.07 -1.50 -13.80
N VAL A 35 3.31 -2.21 -14.65
CA VAL A 35 2.30 -3.18 -14.19
C VAL A 35 2.95 -4.28 -13.37
N ILE A 36 4.03 -4.89 -13.86
CA ILE A 36 4.70 -5.99 -13.18
C ILE A 36 5.31 -5.54 -11.86
N SER A 37 5.99 -4.38 -11.84
CA SER A 37 6.61 -3.85 -10.62
C SER A 37 5.58 -3.63 -9.52
N ILE A 38 4.45 -3.01 -9.83
CA ILE A 38 3.44 -2.64 -8.83
C ILE A 38 2.68 -3.86 -8.32
N VAL A 39 2.28 -4.77 -9.23
CA VAL A 39 1.64 -6.01 -8.79
C VAL A 39 2.59 -6.87 -7.95
N SER A 40 3.89 -6.89 -8.29
CA SER A 40 4.89 -7.61 -7.48
C SER A 40 5.03 -7.01 -6.08
N VAL A 41 5.07 -5.68 -5.95
CA VAL A 41 5.14 -5.01 -4.65
C VAL A 41 3.86 -5.22 -3.85
N GLY A 42 2.69 -5.11 -4.49
CA GLY A 42 1.40 -5.37 -3.85
C GLY A 42 1.29 -6.80 -3.28
N ASN A 43 1.66 -7.80 -4.08
CA ASN A 43 1.68 -9.19 -3.64
C ASN A 43 2.70 -9.44 -2.53
N ALA A 44 3.88 -8.82 -2.60
CA ALA A 44 4.91 -8.91 -1.57
C ALA A 44 4.41 -8.32 -0.23
N MET A 45 3.75 -7.17 -0.28
CA MET A 45 3.15 -6.53 0.89
C MET A 45 2.04 -7.39 1.50
N THR A 46 1.09 -7.88 0.70
CA THR A 46 0.02 -8.77 1.16
C THR A 46 0.59 -10.05 1.79
N SER A 47 1.56 -10.69 1.13
CA SER A 47 2.21 -11.90 1.65
C SER A 47 2.93 -11.66 2.98
N SER A 48 3.62 -10.51 3.10
CA SER A 48 4.33 -10.15 4.35
C SER A 48 3.36 -9.90 5.49
N VAL A 49 2.25 -9.20 5.23
CA VAL A 49 1.20 -8.97 6.23
C VAL A 49 0.56 -10.31 6.64
N THR A 50 0.18 -11.14 5.68
CA THR A 50 -0.42 -12.46 5.97
C THR A 50 0.53 -13.32 6.80
N SER A 51 1.83 -13.33 6.48
CA SER A 51 2.83 -14.09 7.26
C SER A 51 2.99 -13.55 8.69
N SER A 52 3.07 -12.22 8.85
CA SER A 52 3.18 -11.60 10.18
C SER A 52 1.94 -11.85 11.05
N MET A 53 0.80 -12.01 10.40
CA MET A 53 -0.48 -12.19 11.07
C MET A 53 -0.77 -13.68 11.36
N ALA A 54 -0.23 -14.60 10.57
CA ALA A 54 -0.31 -16.03 10.88
C ALA A 54 0.33 -16.38 12.25
N ASP A 55 1.36 -15.62 12.63
CA ASP A 55 2.01 -15.76 13.94
C ASP A 55 1.15 -15.25 15.12
N MET A 56 0.18 -14.33 14.85
CA MET A 56 -0.72 -13.77 15.87
C MET A 56 -2.00 -14.60 16.10
N GLY A 57 -2.23 -15.64 15.30
CA GLY A 57 -3.42 -16.48 15.36
C GLY A 57 -4.58 -15.97 14.49
N THR A 58 -5.19 -16.89 13.75
CA THR A 58 -6.31 -16.59 12.83
C THR A 58 -7.63 -16.32 13.58
N SER A 59 -7.68 -16.62 14.88
CA SER A 59 -8.88 -16.53 15.73
C SER A 59 -9.00 -15.19 16.47
N ASN A 60 -8.23 -14.18 16.09
CA ASN A 60 -8.22 -12.89 16.79
C ASN A 60 -9.19 -11.90 16.13
N ILE A 61 -10.02 -11.27 16.97
CA ILE A 61 -10.94 -10.19 16.63
C ILE A 61 -10.44 -8.92 17.29
N MET A 62 -10.27 -7.86 16.51
CA MET A 62 -9.83 -6.55 16.99
C MET A 62 -11.01 -5.60 17.10
N VAL A 63 -11.10 -4.90 18.21
CA VAL A 63 -12.08 -3.84 18.46
C VAL A 63 -11.34 -2.52 18.65
N ASN A 64 -11.69 -1.51 17.86
CA ASN A 64 -11.08 -0.18 17.93
C ASN A 64 -12.17 0.88 18.01
N VAL A 65 -12.00 1.85 18.92
CA VAL A 65 -12.84 3.05 18.95
C VAL A 65 -12.37 4.01 17.85
N THR A 66 -13.28 4.32 16.93
CA THR A 66 -13.05 5.18 15.76
C THR A 66 -14.12 6.26 15.67
N GLU A 67 -13.78 7.38 15.03
CA GLU A 67 -14.75 8.44 14.75
C GLU A 67 -15.78 7.95 13.73
N LYS A 68 -17.07 8.21 13.98
CA LYS A 68 -18.13 7.89 13.04
C LYS A 68 -17.94 8.66 11.74
N SER A 69 -17.87 7.93 10.63
CA SER A 69 -17.81 8.54 9.30
C SER A 69 -19.13 9.29 9.06
N THR A 70 -19.13 10.60 9.25
CA THR A 70 -20.21 11.47 8.76
C THR A 70 -20.14 11.49 7.24
N THR A 71 -20.68 10.47 6.60
CA THR A 71 -21.01 10.54 5.19
C THR A 71 -22.16 11.55 5.11
N THR A 72 -21.83 12.81 4.86
CA THR A 72 -22.83 13.79 4.44
C THR A 72 -23.33 13.30 3.09
N THR A 73 -24.35 12.47 3.12
CA THR A 73 -25.17 12.20 1.95
C THR A 73 -25.82 13.51 1.60
N THR A 74 -25.19 14.24 0.70
CA THR A 74 -25.86 15.32 -0.01
C THR A 74 -26.89 14.62 -0.88
N ASP A 75 -28.06 14.35 -0.31
CA ASP A 75 -29.27 13.99 -1.04
C ASP A 75 -29.60 15.17 -1.96
N THR A 76 -28.99 15.18 -3.11
CA THR A 76 -29.54 15.89 -4.25
C THR A 76 -30.71 15.01 -4.72
N PRO A 77 -31.96 15.48 -4.67
CA PRO A 77 -33.08 14.72 -5.21
C PRO A 77 -32.85 14.55 -6.69
N GLN A 78 -32.42 13.37 -7.09
CA GLN A 78 -32.38 12.95 -8.48
C GLN A 78 -33.85 12.73 -8.88
N SER A 79 -34.42 13.70 -9.58
CA SER A 79 -35.71 13.59 -10.24
C SER A 79 -35.68 12.39 -11.16
N GLN A 80 -36.37 11.36 -10.77
CA GLN A 80 -36.69 10.20 -11.57
C GLN A 80 -37.74 10.62 -12.60
N ASP A 81 -37.31 11.06 -13.78
CA ASP A 81 -38.22 11.19 -14.93
C ASP A 81 -38.42 9.82 -15.54
N GLY A 82 -39.55 9.25 -15.22
CA GLY A 82 -40.10 8.06 -15.83
C GLY A 82 -40.58 8.40 -17.25
N ASN A 83 -39.95 7.77 -18.20
CA ASN A 83 -40.39 7.71 -19.60
C ASN A 83 -41.74 7.00 -19.68
N ASN A 84 -42.77 7.72 -20.15
CA ASN A 84 -43.91 7.08 -20.82
C ASN A 84 -44.38 7.96 -21.97
N GLY A 85 -44.40 7.38 -23.17
CA GLY A 85 -44.70 8.00 -24.42
C GLY A 85 -46.16 8.40 -24.62
N GLY A 86 -46.39 9.26 -25.57
CA GLY A 86 -47.70 9.51 -26.16
C GLY A 86 -47.89 10.90 -26.79
N ASP A 87 -47.67 10.93 -28.09
CA ASP A 87 -48.43 11.68 -29.12
C ASP A 87 -48.99 13.08 -28.87
N GLY A 88 -48.55 14.01 -29.75
CA GLY A 88 -49.53 14.77 -30.51
C GLY A 88 -49.70 16.25 -30.25
N LYS A 89 -49.30 17.05 -31.23
CA LYS A 89 -49.93 18.29 -31.76
C LYS A 89 -49.58 19.67 -31.22
N ASP A 90 -48.92 20.40 -32.14
CA ASP A 90 -49.17 21.77 -32.65
C ASP A 90 -49.79 22.83 -31.71
N SER A 91 -49.06 23.93 -31.52
CA SER A 91 -49.41 25.29 -32.02
C SER A 91 -48.58 26.38 -31.36
N GLU A 92 -47.95 27.13 -32.27
CA GLU A 92 -47.94 28.62 -32.42
C GLU A 92 -47.38 29.52 -31.35
N MET A 93 -46.35 30.19 -31.78
CA MET A 93 -45.96 31.62 -31.72
C MET A 93 -46.60 32.53 -30.63
N ALA A 94 -45.75 33.24 -29.93
CA ALA A 94 -45.81 34.72 -29.85
C ALA A 94 -44.54 35.30 -29.20
N ASP A 95 -44.00 36.22 -29.96
CA ASP A 95 -43.08 37.31 -29.72
C ASP A 95 -43.17 38.01 -28.33
N GLY A 96 -42.04 38.57 -27.90
CA GLY A 96 -42.01 39.57 -26.90
C GLY A 96 -40.63 39.87 -26.31
N ASP A 97 -39.82 40.59 -27.06
CA ASP A 97 -38.66 41.38 -26.61
C ASP A 97 -39.12 42.78 -26.21
N PRO A 98 -38.30 43.72 -25.74
CA PRO A 98 -37.31 43.80 -24.64
C PRO A 98 -37.57 45.01 -23.72
N GLN A 99 -36.76 45.20 -22.67
CA GLN A 99 -36.34 46.51 -22.10
C GLN A 99 -35.70 46.22 -20.73
N GLY A 100 -34.49 46.59 -20.39
CA GLY A 100 -33.82 47.88 -20.54
C GLY A 100 -33.68 48.55 -19.14
N GLY A 101 -32.48 48.89 -18.77
CA GLY A 101 -32.24 49.75 -17.61
C GLY A 101 -31.24 49.12 -16.61
N ASP A 102 -30.17 49.60 -16.30
CA ASP A 102 -29.34 50.79 -16.32
C ASP A 102 -28.21 50.57 -15.29
N MET A 103 -27.01 50.85 -15.68
CA MET A 103 -25.89 51.11 -14.75
C MET A 103 -26.02 52.49 -14.09
N PRO A 104 -25.36 52.79 -12.96
CA PRO A 104 -24.05 53.40 -12.96
C PRO A 104 -23.15 52.89 -11.80
N GLY A 105 -21.83 52.91 -11.76
CA GLY A 105 -20.86 53.83 -12.29
C GLY A 105 -19.97 54.37 -11.15
N GLY A 106 -18.65 54.27 -11.34
CA GLY A 106 -17.67 55.10 -10.64
C GLY A 106 -16.88 54.42 -9.50
N GLY A 107 -15.57 54.44 -9.40
CA GLY A 107 -14.50 55.25 -9.88
C GLY A 107 -13.19 54.66 -9.33
N GLY A 108 -12.14 54.63 -10.11
CA GLY A 108 -10.77 54.65 -9.60
C GLY A 108 -10.40 56.11 -9.24
N PRO A 109 -9.19 56.52 -8.91
CA PRO A 109 -7.93 56.10 -9.48
C PRO A 109 -6.68 56.08 -8.55
N GLU A 110 -5.51 55.76 -9.19
CA GLU A 110 -4.13 56.30 -9.06
C GLU A 110 -3.26 55.84 -7.88
N ALA A 111 -2.14 55.22 -8.19
CA ALA A 111 -0.84 55.69 -8.69
C ALA A 111 0.20 56.01 -7.59
N GLY A 112 1.39 55.41 -7.70
CA GLY A 112 2.61 55.80 -6.98
C GLY A 112 3.65 54.68 -6.96
N ARG A 113 4.44 54.52 -7.99
CA ARG A 113 5.82 54.92 -8.32
C ARG A 113 6.80 54.83 -7.15
N GLY A 114 7.87 54.01 -7.36
CA GLY A 114 9.17 54.15 -6.69
C GLY A 114 10.03 52.90 -6.75
N GLY A 115 10.80 52.71 -7.78
CA GLY A 115 12.07 51.95 -7.76
C GLY A 115 13.22 52.94 -7.54
N PRO A 116 14.49 52.57 -7.79
CA PRO A 116 15.27 51.39 -7.45
C PRO A 116 16.56 51.79 -6.66
N GLN A 117 17.29 50.86 -6.06
CA GLN A 117 18.74 51.00 -5.99
C GLN A 117 19.51 49.76 -5.61
N ALA A 118 20.57 49.63 -6.31
CA ALA A 118 21.58 48.61 -6.42
C ALA A 118 22.63 48.65 -5.28
N GLY A 119 23.40 47.58 -5.25
CA GLY A 119 24.70 47.47 -4.61
C GLY A 119 24.77 46.23 -3.72
N GLY A 120 25.60 45.26 -3.91
CA GLY A 120 26.92 45.16 -4.37
C GLY A 120 27.72 44.25 -3.45
N GLY A 121 28.24 43.19 -3.96
CA GLY A 121 29.55 42.72 -3.61
C GLY A 121 29.76 41.76 -2.44
N GLY A 122 30.32 40.57 -2.72
CA GLY A 122 31.19 39.91 -1.77
C GLY A 122 31.04 38.39 -1.68
N MET A 123 31.67 37.64 -2.60
CA MET A 123 32.27 36.34 -2.28
C MET A 123 33.60 36.56 -1.56
N PRO A 124 34.09 35.67 -0.69
CA PRO A 124 34.64 34.37 -1.10
C PRO A 124 34.58 33.23 -0.05
N GLY A 125 34.61 32.02 -0.53
CA GLY A 125 35.59 31.02 -0.12
C GLY A 125 35.26 30.01 1.01
N GLY A 126 35.18 28.76 0.65
CA GLY A 126 35.96 27.71 1.27
C GLY A 126 35.30 26.83 2.34
N GLY A 127 35.31 25.54 2.08
CA GLY A 127 35.41 24.58 3.16
C GLY A 127 34.33 23.51 3.15
N GLY A 128 34.72 22.35 2.64
CA GLY A 128 33.99 21.10 2.59
C GLY A 128 33.63 20.56 3.96
N GLY A 129 32.62 19.73 3.95
CA GLY A 129 32.16 18.96 5.06
C GLY A 129 30.81 18.34 4.74
N ALA A 130 30.83 17.14 4.13
CA ALA A 130 29.64 16.34 4.02
C ALA A 130 29.29 15.76 5.40
N PRO A 131 28.07 15.92 5.90
CA PRO A 131 27.57 15.08 6.96
C PRO A 131 26.82 13.94 6.31
N SER A 132 27.30 12.72 6.50
CA SER A 132 26.58 11.48 6.33
C SER A 132 25.43 11.44 7.33
N GLY A 133 24.25 11.83 6.88
CA GLY A 133 23.00 11.65 7.61
C GLY A 133 22.49 10.23 7.42
N GLY A 134 22.80 9.33 8.36
CA GLY A 134 22.12 8.07 8.51
C GLY A 134 20.67 8.30 8.99
N GLY A 135 19.72 8.23 8.06
CA GLY A 135 18.30 8.16 8.34
C GLY A 135 17.92 6.76 8.85
N GLY A 136 17.92 6.56 10.17
CA GLY A 136 17.30 5.41 10.80
C GLY A 136 15.79 5.58 10.76
N MET A 137 15.09 4.70 10.00
CA MET A 137 13.66 4.49 10.18
C MET A 137 13.44 3.80 11.52
N PRO A 138 12.56 4.29 12.39
CA PRO A 138 12.13 3.57 13.57
C PRO A 138 11.20 2.45 13.14
N GLY A 139 11.53 1.24 13.57
CA GLY A 139 10.71 0.06 13.43
C GLY A 139 9.36 0.23 14.14
N GLY A 140 8.33 -0.37 13.54
CA GLY A 140 6.95 -0.29 13.95
C GLY A 140 6.70 -0.73 15.39
N GLY A 141 6.06 0.14 16.12
CA GLY A 141 5.35 -0.11 17.36
C GLY A 141 3.96 0.49 17.19
N GLY A 142 2.95 -0.32 17.40
CA GLY A 142 1.56 0.03 17.14
C GLY A 142 1.06 1.22 17.95
N GLY A 143 0.11 1.94 17.39
CA GLY A 143 -0.65 2.98 18.05
C GLY A 143 -0.01 4.35 17.92
N GLY A 144 -0.06 4.95 16.74
CA GLY A 144 0.32 6.31 16.49
C GLY A 144 -0.19 6.72 15.13
N GLY A 145 -1.03 7.74 15.12
CA GLY A 145 -1.75 8.28 14.00
C GLY A 145 -0.90 8.39 12.74
N ARG A 146 -1.49 7.97 11.65
CA ARG A 146 -1.03 8.22 10.29
C ARG A 146 -0.85 9.73 10.13
N PRO A 147 0.28 10.22 9.55
CA PRO A 147 0.28 11.59 9.06
C PRO A 147 -0.74 11.68 7.93
N GLY A 148 -1.85 12.33 8.19
CA GLY A 148 -2.88 12.59 7.20
C GLY A 148 -2.31 13.42 6.06
N MET A 149 -2.39 12.90 4.86
CA MET A 149 -2.01 13.60 3.64
C MET A 149 -3.15 14.51 3.13
N PHE A 150 -4.24 14.57 3.90
CA PHE A 150 -5.34 15.56 3.74
C PHE A 150 -5.74 15.98 5.13
N GLY A 151 -5.58 17.28 5.39
CA GLY A 151 -5.93 17.88 6.68
C GLY A 151 -7.40 17.63 7.02
N SER A 152 -7.60 16.77 7.98
CA SER A 152 -8.70 16.83 8.93
C SER A 152 -8.04 16.71 10.30
N ASP A 153 -8.32 17.62 11.19
CA ASP A 153 -8.03 17.50 12.62
C ASP A 153 -8.73 16.21 13.07
N ALA A 154 -7.98 15.09 13.10
CA ALA A 154 -8.51 13.85 13.66
C ALA A 154 -8.70 14.12 15.15
N SER A 155 -9.95 14.25 15.56
CA SER A 155 -10.32 14.37 16.96
C SER A 155 -9.84 13.11 17.69
N THR A 156 -9.21 13.30 18.84
CA THR A 156 -8.87 12.18 19.74
C THR A 156 -10.06 11.92 20.65
N PRO A 157 -10.47 10.67 20.86
CA PRO A 157 -11.59 10.36 21.75
C PRO A 157 -11.28 10.81 23.18
N ASP A 158 -12.27 11.36 23.85
CA ASP A 158 -12.20 11.62 25.28
C ASP A 158 -12.20 10.29 26.06
N ASP A 159 -11.64 10.26 27.26
CA ASP A 159 -11.63 9.05 28.11
C ASP A 159 -13.02 8.42 28.32
N LYS A 160 -14.09 9.24 28.33
CA LYS A 160 -15.49 8.78 28.44
C LYS A 160 -15.99 8.00 27.19
N ASP A 161 -15.34 8.19 26.03
CA ASP A 161 -15.71 7.56 24.77
C ASP A 161 -14.92 6.27 24.52
N LEU A 162 -13.95 6.00 25.39
CA LEU A 162 -13.10 4.82 25.35
C LEU A 162 -13.76 3.62 26.04
N ILE A 163 -13.26 2.43 25.74
CA ILE A 163 -13.74 1.15 26.32
C ILE A 163 -13.26 1.06 27.77
N THR A 164 -14.19 0.84 28.69
CA THR A 164 -13.86 0.70 30.12
C THR A 164 -13.46 -0.75 30.45
N MET A 165 -12.77 -0.93 31.57
CA MET A 165 -12.43 -2.27 32.08
C MET A 165 -13.72 -3.05 32.47
N ASP A 166 -14.76 -2.36 32.92
CA ASP A 166 -16.04 -2.99 33.24
C ASP A 166 -16.72 -3.52 31.97
N THR A 167 -16.69 -2.75 30.85
CA THR A 167 -17.17 -3.23 29.56
C THR A 167 -16.42 -4.47 29.07
N ILE A 168 -15.10 -4.56 29.34
CA ILE A 168 -14.29 -5.73 28.97
C ILE A 168 -14.73 -6.95 29.78
N LYS A 169 -14.96 -6.80 31.08
CA LYS A 169 -15.47 -7.90 31.93
C LYS A 169 -16.88 -8.35 31.54
N ASP A 170 -17.78 -7.41 31.27
CA ASP A 170 -19.13 -7.72 30.78
C ASP A 170 -19.09 -8.45 29.44
N LEU A 171 -18.15 -8.10 28.56
CA LEU A 171 -17.94 -8.81 27.29
C LEU A 171 -17.46 -10.26 27.52
N GLU A 172 -16.46 -10.46 28.40
CA GLU A 172 -15.97 -11.79 28.77
C GLU A 172 -17.05 -12.65 29.42
N GLU A 173 -17.91 -12.06 30.26
CA GLU A 173 -19.04 -12.76 30.88
C GLU A 173 -20.13 -13.12 29.84
N THR A 174 -20.47 -12.18 28.95
CA THR A 174 -21.52 -12.35 27.93
C THR A 174 -21.18 -13.44 26.93
N PHE A 175 -19.93 -13.53 26.51
CA PHE A 175 -19.45 -14.48 25.51
C PHE A 175 -18.46 -15.50 26.08
N SER A 176 -18.65 -15.90 27.33
CA SER A 176 -17.72 -16.78 28.06
C SER A 176 -17.54 -18.17 27.41
N ASP A 177 -18.49 -18.61 26.60
CA ASP A 177 -18.43 -19.86 25.83
C ASP A 177 -17.63 -19.73 24.53
N LYS A 178 -17.48 -18.50 23.98
CA LYS A 178 -16.84 -18.21 22.70
C LYS A 178 -15.47 -17.55 22.85
N ILE A 179 -15.24 -16.83 23.94
CA ILE A 179 -13.99 -16.10 24.22
C ILE A 179 -13.02 -16.99 24.96
N LYS A 180 -11.80 -17.11 24.45
CA LYS A 180 -10.68 -17.74 25.11
C LYS A 180 -9.92 -16.76 26.01
N ALA A 181 -9.67 -15.56 25.50
CA ALA A 181 -8.99 -14.49 26.23
C ALA A 181 -9.29 -13.12 25.59
N VAL A 182 -9.28 -12.07 26.40
CA VAL A 182 -9.33 -10.69 25.94
C VAL A 182 -8.04 -9.99 26.31
N SER A 183 -7.45 -9.29 25.37
CA SER A 183 -6.20 -8.57 25.49
C SER A 183 -6.41 -7.08 25.39
N VAL A 184 -5.85 -6.36 26.33
CA VAL A 184 -5.62 -4.91 26.24
C VAL A 184 -4.15 -4.61 26.42
N SER A 185 -3.63 -3.68 25.65
CA SER A 185 -2.25 -3.28 25.78
C SER A 185 -2.05 -1.79 25.52
N GLU A 186 -1.12 -1.19 26.22
CA GLU A 186 -0.74 0.21 26.06
C GLU A 186 0.76 0.38 26.23
N THR A 187 1.38 1.05 25.28
CA THR A 187 2.81 1.37 25.39
C THR A 187 2.99 2.59 26.29
N LYS A 188 3.75 2.44 27.35
CA LYS A 188 4.03 3.52 28.28
C LYS A 188 5.16 4.41 27.81
N ASP A 189 6.31 3.81 27.51
CA ASP A 189 7.54 4.52 27.17
C ASP A 189 8.58 3.55 26.61
N SER A 190 9.63 4.09 26.03
CA SER A 190 10.77 3.31 25.56
C SER A 190 12.05 3.81 26.21
N GLY A 191 12.95 2.91 26.55
CA GLY A 191 14.15 3.28 27.26
C GLY A 191 15.24 2.23 27.21
N LYS A 192 16.18 2.35 28.14
CA LYS A 192 17.29 1.41 28.29
C LYS A 192 17.27 0.79 29.70
N ALA A 193 17.12 -0.53 29.75
CA ALA A 193 17.45 -1.27 30.96
C ALA A 193 18.96 -1.24 31.11
N LYS A 194 19.46 -0.91 32.32
CA LYS A 194 20.89 -0.81 32.59
C LYS A 194 21.27 -1.49 33.91
N ASP A 195 22.40 -2.20 33.87
CA ASP A 195 23.15 -2.62 35.04
C ASP A 195 24.64 -2.39 34.76
N GLY A 196 25.25 -1.50 35.54
CA GLY A 196 26.64 -1.07 35.31
C GLY A 196 26.86 -0.50 33.93
N THR A 197 27.70 -1.16 33.13
CA THR A 197 28.00 -0.81 31.72
C THR A 197 27.11 -1.52 30.70
N ALA A 198 26.43 -2.59 31.11
CA ALA A 198 25.52 -3.34 30.26
C ALA A 198 24.21 -2.59 30.05
N TYR A 199 23.68 -2.64 28.84
CA TYR A 199 22.36 -2.08 28.52
C TYR A 199 21.61 -2.89 27.51
N ALA A 200 20.27 -2.87 27.58
CA ALA A 200 19.36 -3.40 26.59
C ALA A 200 18.28 -2.36 26.29
N ASN A 201 17.91 -2.20 25.01
CA ASN A 201 16.81 -1.33 24.64
C ASN A 201 15.49 -2.07 24.93
N VAL A 202 14.54 -1.37 25.56
CA VAL A 202 13.25 -1.92 25.94
C VAL A 202 12.12 -0.95 25.63
N SER A 203 10.96 -1.52 25.28
CA SER A 203 9.68 -0.83 25.21
C SER A 203 8.83 -1.30 26.39
N ILE A 204 8.38 -0.38 27.24
CA ILE A 204 7.54 -0.69 28.40
C ILE A 204 6.09 -0.77 27.91
N LYS A 205 5.51 -1.97 28.00
CA LYS A 205 4.16 -2.24 27.52
C LYS A 205 3.29 -2.72 28.67
N GLY A 206 2.24 -1.96 28.98
CA GLY A 206 1.21 -2.37 29.93
C GLY A 206 0.27 -3.38 29.27
N THR A 207 0.02 -4.49 29.95
CA THR A 207 -0.84 -5.57 29.47
C THR A 207 -1.71 -6.14 30.59
N ASN A 208 -2.79 -6.80 30.20
CA ASN A 208 -3.61 -7.62 31.10
C ASN A 208 -3.19 -9.10 31.04
N PRO A 209 -3.74 -9.98 31.90
CA PRO A 209 -3.40 -11.41 31.88
C PRO A 209 -3.68 -12.10 30.55
N GLY A 210 -4.81 -11.80 29.89
CA GLY A 210 -5.20 -12.41 28.61
C GLY A 210 -4.27 -12.08 27.45
N TYR A 211 -3.42 -11.08 27.58
CA TYR A 211 -2.47 -10.69 26.53
C TYR A 211 -1.49 -11.83 26.18
N ALA A 212 -1.08 -12.64 27.16
CA ALA A 212 -0.17 -13.75 26.91
C ALA A 212 -0.79 -14.81 25.98
N ASP A 213 -2.07 -15.10 26.19
CA ASP A 213 -2.80 -16.06 25.36
C ASP A 213 -3.07 -15.51 23.95
N VAL A 214 -3.46 -14.24 23.84
CA VAL A 214 -3.75 -13.60 22.54
C VAL A 214 -2.49 -13.50 21.67
N GLU A 215 -1.37 -13.12 22.26
CA GLU A 215 -0.09 -12.92 21.56
C GLU A 215 0.81 -14.16 21.52
N ASN A 216 0.34 -15.30 22.03
CA ASN A 216 1.10 -16.56 22.10
C ASN A 216 2.48 -16.38 22.76
N ILE A 217 2.51 -15.71 23.93
CA ILE A 217 3.76 -15.49 24.66
C ILE A 217 4.16 -16.78 25.37
N GLU A 218 5.27 -17.35 24.98
CA GLU A 218 5.84 -18.53 25.62
C GLU A 218 6.76 -18.11 26.77
N LEU A 219 6.41 -18.53 27.98
CA LEU A 219 7.24 -18.31 29.16
C LEU A 219 8.32 -19.38 29.25
N ILE A 220 9.57 -18.94 29.47
CA ILE A 220 10.70 -19.82 29.75
C ILE A 220 10.74 -20.15 31.21
N ASP A 221 10.51 -19.14 32.09
CA ASP A 221 10.53 -19.30 33.55
C ASP A 221 9.64 -18.27 34.22
N GLY A 222 9.22 -18.59 35.47
CA GLY A 222 8.38 -17.72 36.27
C GLY A 222 6.91 -17.74 35.89
N ARG A 223 6.23 -16.61 35.97
CA ARG A 223 4.81 -16.44 35.62
C ARG A 223 4.53 -15.14 34.88
N TYR A 224 3.41 -15.12 34.19
CA TYR A 224 2.87 -13.89 33.58
C TYR A 224 2.12 -13.04 34.62
N ILE A 225 1.69 -11.84 34.20
CA ILE A 225 0.89 -10.91 34.99
C ILE A 225 -0.43 -11.58 35.38
N SER A 226 -0.88 -11.38 36.61
CA SER A 226 -2.13 -11.91 37.15
C SER A 226 -3.11 -10.79 37.52
N ASP A 227 -4.39 -11.11 37.70
CA ASP A 227 -5.41 -10.15 38.15
C ASP A 227 -5.02 -9.46 39.47
N LYS A 228 -4.40 -10.17 40.39
CA LYS A 228 -3.90 -9.59 41.65
C LYS A 228 -2.82 -8.55 41.44
N ASP A 229 -2.02 -8.67 40.38
CA ASP A 229 -1.01 -7.68 40.03
C ASP A 229 -1.64 -6.47 39.36
N MET A 230 -2.73 -6.70 38.58
CA MET A 230 -3.57 -5.67 38.01
C MET A 230 -4.29 -4.84 39.05
N ASP A 231 -5.03 -5.49 39.96
CA ASP A 231 -5.81 -4.83 41.01
C ASP A 231 -4.98 -3.93 41.90
N SER A 232 -3.74 -4.35 42.15
CA SER A 232 -2.79 -3.63 43.06
C SER A 232 -1.85 -2.70 42.28
N ALA A 233 -1.97 -2.60 40.95
CA ALA A 233 -1.06 -1.85 40.06
C ALA A 233 0.43 -2.09 40.44
N LYS A 234 0.79 -3.36 40.67
CA LYS A 234 2.14 -3.73 41.15
C LYS A 234 3.21 -3.38 40.12
N LYS A 235 4.36 -2.96 40.65
CA LYS A 235 5.55 -2.69 39.83
C LYS A 235 6.31 -3.99 39.55
N VAL A 236 5.69 -4.90 38.80
CA VAL A 236 6.27 -6.17 38.36
C VAL A 236 6.43 -6.17 36.87
N ALA A 237 7.37 -6.96 36.35
CA ALA A 237 7.61 -7.05 34.91
C ALA A 237 7.92 -8.49 34.47
N VAL A 238 7.48 -8.80 33.24
CA VAL A 238 7.91 -9.97 32.47
C VAL A 238 8.86 -9.51 31.39
N VAL A 239 10.03 -10.11 31.31
CA VAL A 239 11.15 -9.65 30.47
C VAL A 239 11.55 -10.71 29.44
N SER A 240 12.19 -10.29 28.35
CA SER A 240 12.68 -11.23 27.34
C SER A 240 13.97 -11.94 27.78
N ASP A 241 14.20 -13.15 27.28
CA ASP A 241 15.46 -13.89 27.39
C ASP A 241 16.66 -13.06 26.91
N LYS A 242 16.46 -12.27 25.83
CA LYS A 242 17.49 -11.37 25.27
C LYS A 242 17.89 -10.26 26.23
N LEU A 243 16.93 -9.69 26.96
CA LEU A 243 17.22 -8.72 28.00
C LEU A 243 17.99 -9.36 29.14
N VAL A 244 17.55 -10.55 29.60
CA VAL A 244 18.21 -11.29 30.66
C VAL A 244 19.68 -11.57 30.34
N THR A 245 19.93 -12.12 29.14
CA THR A 245 21.28 -12.41 28.65
C THR A 245 22.18 -11.17 28.65
N LYS A 246 21.64 -10.02 28.20
CA LYS A 246 22.41 -8.77 28.08
C LYS A 246 22.70 -8.09 29.41
N ILE A 247 21.77 -8.15 30.36
CA ILE A 247 21.87 -7.41 31.65
C ILE A 247 22.46 -8.29 32.75
N PHE A 248 21.98 -9.53 32.85
CA PHE A 248 22.35 -10.43 33.97
C PHE A 248 23.38 -11.50 33.56
N GLY A 249 23.59 -11.70 32.25
CA GLY A 249 24.48 -12.71 31.68
C GLY A 249 23.78 -14.03 31.32
N GLU A 250 24.51 -14.89 30.61
CA GLU A 250 23.99 -16.20 30.21
C GLU A 250 23.77 -17.12 31.40
N GLY A 251 22.58 -17.72 31.51
CA GLY A 251 22.22 -18.67 32.56
C GLY A 251 21.91 -18.04 33.92
N ALA A 252 21.78 -16.71 34.01
CA ALA A 252 21.34 -16.05 35.23
C ALA A 252 19.84 -16.27 35.48
N ASP A 253 19.45 -16.41 36.74
CA ASP A 253 18.05 -16.40 37.17
C ASP A 253 17.74 -15.05 37.82
N PRO A 254 17.11 -14.12 37.04
CA PRO A 254 16.79 -12.78 37.52
C PRO A 254 15.41 -12.71 38.19
N ILE A 255 14.70 -13.82 38.41
CA ILE A 255 13.37 -13.79 39.02
C ILE A 255 13.48 -13.28 40.47
N GLY A 256 12.69 -12.24 40.77
CA GLY A 256 12.75 -11.52 42.02
C GLY A 256 13.74 -10.35 42.07
N GLU A 257 14.64 -10.24 41.11
CA GLU A 257 15.57 -9.11 40.97
C GLU A 257 14.86 -7.86 40.41
N GLN A 258 15.45 -6.70 40.66
CA GLN A 258 14.93 -5.43 40.16
C GLN A 258 15.66 -4.97 38.89
N VAL A 259 14.91 -4.69 37.85
CA VAL A 259 15.42 -4.05 36.63
C VAL A 259 15.09 -2.56 36.66
N LYS A 260 16.10 -1.71 36.39
CA LYS A 260 15.92 -0.25 36.23
C LYS A 260 15.93 0.13 34.79
N ILE A 261 14.90 0.89 34.35
CA ILE A 261 14.73 1.35 32.99
C ILE A 261 14.85 2.87 33.00
N TYR A 262 15.77 3.36 32.20
CA TYR A 262 16.05 4.78 32.00
C TYR A 262 15.36 5.22 30.71
N THR A 263 14.32 6.02 30.83
CA THR A 263 13.63 6.66 29.72
C THR A 263 14.06 8.12 29.59
N SER A 264 13.46 8.87 28.65
CA SER A 264 13.71 10.31 28.50
C SER A 264 13.27 11.10 29.72
N ASP A 265 12.17 10.69 30.36
CA ASP A 265 11.45 11.50 31.34
C ASP A 265 11.60 10.98 32.78
N ALA A 266 11.88 9.68 32.95
CA ALA A 266 11.88 9.06 34.26
C ALA A 266 12.79 7.81 34.35
N ILE A 267 13.02 7.36 35.59
CA ILE A 267 13.63 6.08 35.88
C ILE A 267 12.56 5.20 36.52
N TYR A 268 12.25 4.10 35.85
CA TYR A 268 11.31 3.10 36.35
C TYR A 268 12.06 1.91 36.94
N SER A 269 11.55 1.35 38.03
CA SER A 269 12.08 0.13 38.64
C SER A 269 10.96 -0.89 38.76
N TYR A 270 11.20 -2.08 38.24
CA TYR A 270 10.24 -3.19 38.24
C TYR A 270 10.92 -4.45 38.79
N THR A 271 10.16 -5.29 39.51
CA THR A 271 10.61 -6.61 39.93
C THR A 271 10.29 -7.64 38.88
N ILE A 272 11.26 -8.41 38.44
CA ILE A 272 11.09 -9.44 37.43
C ILE A 272 10.32 -10.62 38.03
N ILE A 273 9.21 -11.02 37.38
CA ILE A 273 8.37 -12.14 37.82
C ILE A 273 8.28 -13.27 36.79
N GLY A 274 8.79 -13.06 35.59
CA GLY A 274 8.82 -14.06 34.53
C GLY A 274 9.72 -13.67 33.40
N ILE A 275 10.12 -14.67 32.62
CA ILE A 275 10.98 -14.56 31.44
C ILE A 275 10.25 -15.19 30.26
N TYR A 276 10.13 -14.47 29.16
CA TYR A 276 9.54 -14.99 27.94
C TYR A 276 10.55 -15.18 26.82
N GLU A 277 10.29 -16.14 25.92
CA GLU A 277 11.08 -16.35 24.73
C GLU A 277 10.86 -15.24 23.71
N TYR A 278 11.92 -14.51 23.34
CA TYR A 278 11.82 -13.49 22.31
C TYR A 278 11.71 -14.11 20.94
N LYS A 279 10.55 -13.98 20.29
CA LYS A 279 10.33 -14.33 18.89
C LYS A 279 10.40 -13.09 18.04
N SER A 280 11.26 -13.07 17.03
CA SER A 280 11.34 -11.93 16.09
C SER A 280 10.04 -11.85 15.28
N LYS A 281 9.25 -10.81 15.50
CA LYS A 281 8.05 -10.53 14.71
C LYS A 281 8.46 -9.84 13.41
N GLY A 282 8.48 -10.57 12.30
CA GLY A 282 8.66 -10.01 10.95
C GLY A 282 9.97 -10.36 10.26
N THR A 283 10.05 -9.95 9.00
CA THR A 283 11.14 -10.18 8.05
C THR A 283 12.49 -9.84 8.66
N VAL A 284 13.45 -10.73 8.42
CA VAL A 284 14.84 -10.67 8.88
C VAL A 284 15.36 -9.22 8.97
N THR A 285 15.25 -8.62 10.15
CA THR A 285 15.95 -7.37 10.39
C THR A 285 17.43 -7.69 10.58
N THR A 286 18.26 -7.25 9.67
CA THR A 286 19.72 -7.18 9.82
C THR A 286 20.13 -6.13 10.88
N ALA A 287 19.24 -5.83 11.84
CA ALA A 287 19.58 -5.02 12.98
C ALA A 287 20.60 -5.77 13.82
N SER A 288 21.76 -5.19 14.02
CA SER A 288 22.77 -5.74 14.93
C SER A 288 22.11 -6.00 16.29
N GLU A 289 22.47 -7.09 16.94
CA GLU A 289 21.94 -7.46 18.28
C GLU A 289 22.00 -6.30 19.29
N GLU A 290 22.93 -5.36 19.13
CA GLU A 290 23.04 -4.16 19.97
C GLU A 290 21.85 -3.21 19.87
N LYS A 291 21.16 -3.17 18.71
CA LYS A 291 20.00 -2.29 18.45
C LYS A 291 18.66 -2.96 18.69
N LEU A 292 18.66 -4.24 19.07
CA LEU A 292 17.44 -4.98 19.33
C LEU A 292 16.68 -4.33 20.49
N THR A 293 15.41 -3.96 20.26
CA THR A 293 14.48 -3.51 21.30
C THR A 293 13.51 -4.64 21.60
N THR A 294 13.37 -5.01 22.87
CA THR A 294 12.44 -6.04 23.32
C THR A 294 11.35 -5.44 24.18
N ASP A 295 10.16 -6.04 24.18
CA ASP A 295 9.08 -5.60 25.04
C ASP A 295 9.32 -6.02 26.49
N LEU A 296 8.93 -5.14 27.41
CA LEU A 296 8.90 -5.39 28.83
C LEU A 296 7.44 -5.24 29.28
N TYR A 297 6.82 -6.35 29.68
CA TYR A 297 5.40 -6.38 30.02
C TYR A 297 5.19 -6.06 31.50
N ILE A 298 4.30 -5.11 31.77
CA ILE A 298 3.89 -4.70 33.12
C ILE A 298 2.36 -4.70 33.22
N PRO A 299 1.74 -4.70 34.41
CA PRO A 299 0.29 -4.53 34.53
C PRO A 299 -0.17 -3.23 33.88
N VAL A 300 -1.19 -3.28 33.00
CA VAL A 300 -1.68 -2.07 32.31
C VAL A 300 -2.23 -1.05 33.29
N THR A 301 -2.76 -1.48 34.44
CA THR A 301 -3.19 -0.59 35.53
C THR A 301 -2.03 0.24 36.10
N ALA A 302 -0.81 -0.30 36.11
CA ALA A 302 0.39 0.45 36.54
C ALA A 302 0.76 1.55 35.48
N VAL A 303 0.44 1.37 34.22
CA VAL A 303 0.53 2.42 33.19
C VAL A 303 -0.51 3.49 33.44
N LYS A 304 -1.77 3.08 33.58
CA LYS A 304 -2.93 3.96 33.77
C LYS A 304 -2.89 4.78 35.06
N THR A 305 -2.11 4.37 36.06
CA THR A 305 -1.90 5.17 37.28
C THR A 305 -1.27 6.54 36.98
N SER A 306 -0.40 6.61 35.98
CA SER A 306 0.28 7.84 35.56
C SER A 306 -0.32 8.50 34.29
N SER A 307 -1.31 7.87 33.67
CA SER A 307 -2.01 8.40 32.48
C SER A 307 -3.21 9.25 32.88
N THR A 308 -3.57 10.20 32.00
CA THR A 308 -4.80 10.99 32.09
C THR A 308 -6.00 10.11 31.73
N ASP A 309 -5.83 9.27 30.72
CA ASP A 309 -6.87 8.38 30.23
C ASP A 309 -6.84 7.06 30.98
N LYS A 310 -7.98 6.66 31.53
CA LYS A 310 -8.13 5.43 32.31
C LYS A 310 -8.66 4.26 31.50
N ASN A 311 -9.31 4.56 30.38
CA ASN A 311 -9.99 3.60 29.51
C ASN A 311 -9.11 3.23 28.31
N TYR A 312 -9.59 2.36 27.43
CA TYR A 312 -8.81 1.73 26.36
C TYR A 312 -9.40 2.08 24.99
N GLN A 313 -8.54 2.46 24.05
CA GLN A 313 -8.95 2.74 22.68
C GLN A 313 -9.17 1.46 21.87
N SER A 314 -8.46 0.39 22.22
CA SER A 314 -8.53 -0.87 21.49
C SER A 314 -8.41 -2.07 22.41
N LEU A 315 -9.02 -3.17 22.02
CA LEU A 315 -8.82 -4.49 22.60
C LEU A 315 -8.74 -5.56 21.51
N THR A 316 -8.19 -6.71 21.84
CA THR A 316 -8.17 -7.87 20.96
C THR A 316 -8.78 -9.07 21.71
N ILE A 317 -9.73 -9.71 21.07
CA ILE A 317 -10.41 -10.92 21.57
C ILE A 317 -9.80 -12.11 20.85
N ARG A 318 -9.40 -13.14 21.57
CA ARG A 318 -9.09 -14.44 21.02
C ARG A 318 -10.30 -15.33 21.21
N ALA A 319 -10.88 -15.80 20.10
CA ALA A 319 -11.97 -16.76 20.13
C ALA A 319 -11.47 -18.18 20.41
N ASN A 320 -12.36 -19.04 20.88
CA ASN A 320 -12.12 -20.48 20.96
C ASN A 320 -11.99 -21.09 19.56
N ASP A 321 -11.25 -22.20 19.44
CA ASP A 321 -10.89 -22.79 18.14
C ASP A 321 -12.10 -23.41 17.40
N ASP A 322 -13.23 -23.61 18.08
CA ASP A 322 -14.48 -24.18 17.55
C ASP A 322 -15.52 -23.13 17.14
N VAL A 323 -15.19 -21.84 17.25
CA VAL A 323 -16.08 -20.71 16.94
C VAL A 323 -15.89 -20.25 15.49
N ASP A 324 -16.99 -20.03 14.78
CA ASP A 324 -16.95 -19.34 13.49
C ASP A 324 -16.60 -17.85 13.71
N ILE A 325 -15.43 -17.46 13.21
CA ILE A 325 -14.86 -16.12 13.46
C ILE A 325 -15.70 -15.02 12.83
N GLN A 326 -16.28 -15.28 11.64
CA GLN A 326 -17.06 -14.25 10.95
C GLN A 326 -18.37 -13.98 11.69
N ASP A 327 -19.11 -15.04 12.02
CA ASP A 327 -20.36 -14.92 12.77
C ASP A 327 -20.10 -14.29 14.14
N PHE A 328 -19.02 -14.66 14.82
CA PHE A 328 -18.69 -14.11 16.12
C PHE A 328 -18.25 -12.64 16.03
N THR A 329 -17.56 -12.25 14.98
CA THR A 329 -17.22 -10.84 14.73
C THR A 329 -18.47 -9.97 14.61
N ASP A 330 -19.51 -10.47 13.92
CA ASP A 330 -20.79 -9.77 13.75
C ASP A 330 -21.56 -9.66 15.07
N GLU A 331 -21.51 -10.70 15.91
CA GLU A 331 -22.10 -10.65 17.26
C GLU A 331 -21.41 -9.63 18.16
N VAL A 332 -20.07 -9.61 18.16
CA VAL A 332 -19.28 -8.63 18.92
C VAL A 332 -19.53 -7.21 18.40
N GLN A 333 -19.63 -7.03 17.07
CA GLN A 333 -20.02 -5.71 16.50
C GLN A 333 -21.39 -5.29 17.01
N SER A 334 -22.38 -6.18 16.99
CA SER A 334 -23.73 -5.89 17.48
C SER A 334 -23.76 -5.53 18.98
N TYR A 335 -22.91 -6.16 19.79
CA TYR A 335 -22.74 -5.84 21.21
C TYR A 335 -22.20 -4.41 21.40
N PHE A 336 -21.15 -4.04 20.69
CA PHE A 336 -20.59 -2.70 20.78
C PHE A 336 -21.49 -1.63 20.15
N ASP A 337 -22.25 -1.93 19.11
CA ASP A 337 -23.26 -1.03 18.53
C ASP A 337 -24.31 -0.62 19.57
N GLN A 338 -24.72 -1.53 20.46
CA GLN A 338 -25.64 -1.21 21.54
C GLN A 338 -25.02 -0.28 22.59
N ILE A 339 -23.75 -0.49 22.94
CA ILE A 339 -23.00 0.37 23.87
C ILE A 339 -22.85 1.79 23.31
N TYR A 340 -22.43 1.88 22.04
CA TYR A 340 -22.18 3.14 21.36
C TYR A 340 -23.42 3.75 20.67
N ALA A 341 -24.61 3.16 20.84
CA ALA A 341 -25.84 3.64 20.19
C ALA A 341 -26.17 5.14 20.50
N ARG A 342 -25.79 5.62 21.69
CA ARG A 342 -26.02 7.00 22.13
C ARG A 342 -24.84 7.94 21.88
N ASN A 343 -23.70 7.42 21.49
CA ASN A 343 -22.55 8.23 21.15
C ASN A 343 -22.73 8.73 19.71
N THR A 344 -22.64 10.05 19.52
CA THR A 344 -22.85 10.70 18.21
C THR A 344 -21.59 10.84 17.39
N GLU A 345 -20.43 10.79 18.03
CA GLU A 345 -19.12 11.09 17.43
C GLU A 345 -18.27 9.83 17.25
N TRP A 346 -18.40 8.86 18.18
CA TRP A 346 -17.55 7.68 18.23
C TRP A 346 -18.34 6.39 18.09
N GLU A 347 -17.70 5.39 17.50
CA GLU A 347 -18.18 4.01 17.37
C GLU A 347 -17.05 3.02 17.63
N ALA A 348 -17.39 1.81 18.02
CA ALA A 348 -16.44 0.71 18.07
C ALA A 348 -16.51 -0.08 16.78
N SER A 349 -15.44 -0.10 16.03
CA SER A 349 -15.27 -0.90 14.82
C SER A 349 -14.66 -2.24 15.18
N VAL A 350 -15.36 -3.30 14.87
CA VAL A 350 -14.93 -4.67 15.09
C VAL A 350 -14.46 -5.27 13.76
N SER A 351 -13.29 -5.86 13.78
CA SER A 351 -12.70 -6.47 12.58
C SER A 351 -11.96 -7.75 12.95
N ASN A 352 -12.03 -8.72 12.09
CA ASN A 352 -11.20 -9.92 12.20
C ASN A 352 -10.06 -9.86 11.18
N MET A 353 -9.15 -10.83 11.26
CA MET A 353 -8.01 -10.94 10.38
C MET A 353 -8.43 -11.06 8.91
N GLU A 354 -9.48 -11.85 8.63
CA GLU A 354 -9.95 -12.11 7.27
C GLU A 354 -10.50 -10.83 6.63
N SER A 355 -11.33 -10.08 7.34
CA SER A 355 -11.88 -8.80 6.86
C SER A 355 -10.79 -7.75 6.63
N MET A 356 -9.75 -7.73 7.46
CA MET A 356 -8.60 -6.85 7.27
C MET A 356 -7.79 -7.21 6.01
N LEU A 357 -7.56 -8.51 5.78
CA LEU A 357 -6.89 -8.98 4.58
C LEU A 357 -7.74 -8.72 3.32
N GLU A 358 -9.05 -8.88 3.40
CA GLU A 358 -9.98 -8.57 2.30
C GLU A 358 -9.94 -7.08 1.96
N SER A 359 -10.03 -6.22 2.96
CA SER A 359 -9.92 -4.76 2.78
C SER A 359 -8.60 -4.36 2.15
N MET A 360 -7.49 -4.95 2.60
CA MET A 360 -6.15 -4.70 2.05
C MET A 360 -6.04 -5.18 0.62
N THR A 361 -6.56 -6.37 0.32
CA THR A 361 -6.57 -6.93 -1.04
C THR A 361 -7.43 -6.09 -1.98
N SER A 362 -8.58 -5.62 -1.52
CA SER A 362 -9.47 -4.71 -2.26
C SER A 362 -8.80 -3.38 -2.56
N MET A 363 -8.13 -2.78 -1.57
CA MET A 363 -7.34 -1.56 -1.76
C MET A 363 -6.22 -1.77 -2.78
N MET A 364 -5.46 -2.87 -2.68
CA MET A 364 -4.40 -3.19 -3.64
C MET A 364 -4.96 -3.42 -5.05
N SER A 365 -6.11 -4.10 -5.17
CA SER A 365 -6.81 -4.30 -6.43
C SER A 365 -7.22 -2.96 -7.08
N THR A 366 -7.75 -2.03 -6.29
CA THR A 366 -8.13 -0.68 -6.77
C THR A 366 -6.91 0.09 -7.27
N ILE A 367 -5.81 0.08 -6.52
CA ILE A 367 -4.55 0.71 -6.94
C ILE A 367 -4.01 0.05 -8.21
N ALA A 368 -4.00 -1.28 -8.27
CA ALA A 368 -3.55 -2.03 -9.44
C ALA A 368 -4.40 -1.71 -10.67
N LEU A 369 -5.72 -1.55 -10.53
CA LEU A 369 -6.63 -1.16 -11.61
C LEU A 369 -6.32 0.26 -12.11
N ALA A 370 -6.16 1.22 -11.22
CA ALA A 370 -5.83 2.61 -11.59
C ALA A 370 -4.51 2.69 -12.38
N ILE A 371 -3.49 1.97 -11.92
CA ILE A 371 -2.18 1.96 -12.59
C ILE A 371 -2.22 1.17 -13.89
N SER A 372 -3.00 0.08 -13.94
CA SER A 372 -3.22 -0.68 -15.18
C SER A 372 -3.88 0.19 -16.26
N ALA A 373 -4.76 1.10 -15.86
CA ALA A 373 -5.36 2.08 -16.79
C ALA A 373 -4.29 3.04 -17.35
N ILE A 374 -3.41 3.58 -16.51
CA ILE A 374 -2.30 4.45 -16.93
C ILE A 374 -1.32 3.68 -17.84
N ALA A 375 -0.97 2.47 -17.48
CA ALA A 375 -0.12 1.60 -18.28
C ALA A 375 -0.78 1.24 -19.62
N GLY A 376 -2.10 1.03 -19.63
CA GLY A 376 -2.89 0.84 -20.85
C GLY A 376 -2.78 2.02 -21.82
N ILE A 377 -2.87 3.24 -21.32
CA ILE A 377 -2.64 4.45 -22.11
C ILE A 377 -1.22 4.48 -22.68
N SER A 378 -0.21 4.20 -21.85
CA SER A 378 1.18 4.13 -22.28
C SER A 378 1.41 3.09 -23.37
N LEU A 379 0.76 1.93 -23.25
CA LEU A 379 0.80 0.87 -24.28
C LEU A 379 0.13 1.27 -25.58
N VAL A 380 -0.99 1.99 -25.52
CA VAL A 380 -1.66 2.55 -26.73
C VAL A 380 -0.73 3.55 -27.44
N VAL A 381 -0.10 4.45 -26.70
CA VAL A 381 0.89 5.42 -27.24
C VAL A 381 2.08 4.68 -27.88
N GLY A 382 2.60 3.66 -27.19
CA GLY A 382 3.66 2.79 -27.74
C GLY A 382 3.20 2.06 -29.00
N GLY A 383 1.96 1.56 -29.04
CA GLY A 383 1.34 0.93 -30.21
C GLY A 383 1.19 1.87 -31.41
N ILE A 384 0.78 3.12 -31.18
CA ILE A 384 0.76 4.16 -32.22
C ILE A 384 2.17 4.41 -32.76
N GLY A 385 3.17 4.39 -31.89
CA GLY A 385 4.57 4.47 -32.30
C GLY A 385 4.97 3.31 -33.20
N VAL A 386 4.59 2.07 -32.89
CA VAL A 386 4.80 0.89 -33.74
C VAL A 386 4.09 1.05 -35.07
N MET A 387 2.85 1.50 -35.08
CA MET A 387 2.10 1.76 -36.31
C MET A 387 2.81 2.78 -37.22
N ASN A 388 3.30 3.89 -36.67
CA ASN A 388 4.02 4.90 -37.44
C ASN A 388 5.31 4.35 -38.04
N ILE A 389 6.08 3.56 -37.31
CA ILE A 389 7.29 2.92 -37.85
C ILE A 389 6.94 1.97 -38.99
N MET A 390 5.92 1.16 -38.80
CA MET A 390 5.50 0.20 -39.81
C MET A 390 5.01 0.91 -41.09
N LEU A 391 4.32 2.07 -40.96
CA LEU A 391 3.92 2.88 -42.12
C LEU A 391 5.13 3.41 -42.89
N VAL A 392 6.15 3.91 -42.19
CA VAL A 392 7.41 4.36 -42.77
C VAL A 392 8.15 3.19 -43.44
N SER A 393 8.22 2.03 -42.77
CA SER A 393 8.84 0.82 -43.35
C SER A 393 8.13 0.35 -44.61
N VAL A 394 6.82 0.47 -44.67
CA VAL A 394 6.04 0.16 -45.89
C VAL A 394 6.43 1.11 -47.02
N THR A 395 6.53 2.41 -46.78
CA THR A 395 6.93 3.39 -47.81
C THR A 395 8.39 3.21 -48.26
N GLU A 396 9.33 2.96 -47.35
CA GLU A 396 10.75 2.69 -47.62
C GLU A 396 10.92 1.40 -48.48
N ARG A 397 10.04 0.39 -48.29
CA ARG A 397 10.09 -0.92 -48.99
C ARG A 397 9.04 -1.04 -50.10
N THR A 398 8.45 0.07 -50.56
CA THR A 398 7.37 0.05 -51.59
C THR A 398 7.79 -0.70 -52.84
N ARG A 399 8.98 -0.50 -53.38
CA ARG A 399 9.52 -1.16 -54.57
C ARG A 399 9.72 -2.68 -54.33
N GLU A 400 10.19 -3.09 -53.18
CA GLU A 400 10.32 -4.49 -52.81
C GLU A 400 8.96 -5.21 -52.72
N ILE A 401 7.97 -4.54 -52.16
CA ILE A 401 6.58 -5.04 -52.12
C ILE A 401 6.00 -5.16 -53.50
N GLY A 402 6.25 -4.15 -54.37
CA GLY A 402 5.84 -4.14 -55.75
C GLY A 402 6.40 -5.28 -56.57
N THR A 403 7.71 -5.54 -56.46
CA THR A 403 8.36 -6.67 -57.11
C THR A 403 7.82 -8.02 -56.66
N ARG A 404 7.58 -8.22 -55.36
CA ARG A 404 6.96 -9.47 -54.87
C ARG A 404 5.56 -9.69 -55.41
N LYS A 405 4.75 -8.63 -55.48
CA LYS A 405 3.40 -8.69 -56.06
C LYS A 405 3.42 -8.95 -57.56
N ALA A 406 4.33 -8.32 -58.30
CA ALA A 406 4.50 -8.55 -59.76
C ALA A 406 4.90 -10.00 -60.05
N LEU A 407 5.67 -10.66 -59.12
CA LEU A 407 6.01 -12.07 -59.17
C LEU A 407 4.90 -13.03 -58.67
N GLY A 408 3.68 -12.49 -58.37
CA GLY A 408 2.51 -13.30 -58.03
C GLY A 408 2.31 -13.56 -56.52
N ALA A 409 2.98 -12.83 -55.64
CA ALA A 409 2.75 -12.97 -54.21
C ALA A 409 1.32 -12.54 -53.81
N LYS A 410 0.60 -13.39 -53.07
CA LYS A 410 -0.73 -13.07 -52.55
C LYS A 410 -0.65 -11.95 -51.49
N GLY A 411 -1.56 -11.00 -51.54
CA GLY A 411 -1.65 -9.90 -50.58
C GLY A 411 -1.73 -10.38 -49.11
N SER A 412 -2.34 -11.58 -48.92
CA SER A 412 -2.38 -12.20 -47.55
C SER A 412 -1.00 -12.55 -47.00
N HIS A 413 -0.05 -12.95 -47.85
CA HIS A 413 1.31 -13.28 -47.43
C HIS A 413 2.08 -12.00 -47.00
N ILE A 414 1.93 -10.92 -47.79
CA ILE A 414 2.51 -9.62 -47.48
C ILE A 414 1.93 -9.09 -46.16
N LYS A 415 0.60 -9.16 -46.00
CA LYS A 415 -0.08 -8.76 -44.78
C LYS A 415 0.42 -9.52 -43.55
N MET A 416 0.55 -10.86 -43.65
CA MET A 416 1.05 -11.70 -42.56
C MET A 416 2.49 -11.37 -42.19
N GLN A 417 3.34 -11.08 -43.19
CA GLN A 417 4.72 -10.68 -42.95
C GLN A 417 4.83 -9.45 -42.05
N PHE A 418 4.09 -8.37 -42.36
CA PHE A 418 4.12 -7.12 -41.59
C PHE A 418 3.46 -7.27 -40.22
N ILE A 419 2.44 -8.11 -40.05
CA ILE A 419 1.86 -8.44 -38.73
C ILE A 419 2.89 -9.19 -37.86
N ILE A 420 3.60 -10.16 -38.44
CA ILE A 420 4.64 -10.87 -37.71
C ILE A 420 5.78 -9.91 -37.30
N GLU A 421 6.16 -8.98 -38.18
CA GLU A 421 7.19 -7.99 -37.90
C GLU A 421 6.79 -7.09 -36.69
N SER A 422 5.55 -6.59 -36.66
CA SER A 422 5.04 -5.80 -35.53
C SER A 422 4.93 -6.62 -34.24
N MET A 423 4.49 -7.89 -34.33
CA MET A 423 4.46 -8.79 -33.17
C MET A 423 5.86 -9.02 -32.57
N ILE A 424 6.89 -9.17 -33.40
CA ILE A 424 8.27 -9.35 -32.93
C ILE A 424 8.78 -8.12 -32.20
N ILE A 425 8.47 -6.91 -32.72
CA ILE A 425 8.83 -5.64 -32.05
C ILE A 425 8.16 -5.58 -30.67
N CYS A 426 6.87 -5.87 -30.58
CA CYS A 426 6.13 -5.86 -29.34
C CYS A 426 6.57 -6.97 -28.38
N ALA A 427 6.89 -8.16 -28.91
CA ALA A 427 7.43 -9.26 -28.07
C ALA A 427 8.78 -8.90 -27.44
N MET A 428 9.69 -8.28 -28.21
CA MET A 428 10.98 -7.82 -27.68
C MET A 428 10.80 -6.72 -26.63
N GLY A 429 9.94 -5.74 -26.91
CA GLY A 429 9.59 -4.71 -25.94
C GLY A 429 8.95 -5.32 -24.68
N GLY A 430 8.07 -6.30 -24.86
CA GLY A 430 7.44 -7.06 -23.78
C GLY A 430 8.42 -7.82 -22.90
N ILE A 431 9.34 -8.56 -23.50
CA ILE A 431 10.37 -9.31 -22.77
C ILE A 431 11.28 -8.37 -21.97
N ILE A 432 11.75 -7.29 -22.58
CA ILE A 432 12.58 -6.29 -21.89
C ILE A 432 11.77 -5.62 -20.77
N GLY A 433 10.51 -5.29 -21.01
CA GLY A 433 9.60 -4.73 -20.00
C GLY A 433 9.38 -5.68 -18.83
N ILE A 434 9.21 -6.99 -19.07
CA ILE A 434 9.09 -8.01 -18.03
C ILE A 434 10.37 -8.08 -17.18
N ILE A 435 11.53 -8.14 -17.81
CA ILE A 435 12.81 -8.20 -17.09
C ILE A 435 12.99 -6.96 -16.21
N LEU A 436 12.79 -5.76 -16.78
CA LEU A 436 12.87 -4.51 -16.02
C LEU A 436 11.83 -4.44 -14.91
N GLY A 437 10.60 -4.87 -15.18
CA GLY A 437 9.52 -4.90 -14.19
C GLY A 437 9.84 -5.80 -13.00
N ILE A 438 10.38 -6.99 -13.26
CA ILE A 438 10.82 -7.93 -12.20
C ILE A 438 11.98 -7.32 -11.40
N VAL A 439 12.97 -6.75 -12.07
CA VAL A 439 14.12 -6.13 -11.38
C VAL A 439 13.68 -4.93 -10.52
N CYS A 440 12.89 -4.03 -11.08
CA CYS A 440 12.38 -2.88 -10.34
C CYS A 440 11.48 -3.29 -9.19
N GLY A 441 10.58 -4.26 -9.41
CA GLY A 441 9.71 -4.81 -8.36
C GLY A 441 10.51 -5.48 -7.24
N ALA A 442 11.53 -6.28 -7.60
CA ALA A 442 12.40 -6.92 -6.62
C ALA A 442 13.22 -5.90 -5.79
N VAL A 443 13.78 -4.89 -6.44
CA VAL A 443 14.51 -3.82 -5.74
C VAL A 443 13.58 -3.04 -4.80
N ALA A 444 12.40 -2.67 -5.28
CA ALA A 444 11.42 -1.95 -4.46
C ALA A 444 10.97 -2.78 -3.25
N SER A 445 10.60 -4.06 -3.45
CA SER A 445 10.21 -4.96 -2.36
C SER A 445 11.34 -5.12 -1.33
N ASN A 446 12.57 -5.29 -1.79
CA ASN A 446 13.73 -5.45 -0.89
C ASN A 446 14.03 -4.16 -0.09
N LEU A 447 13.92 -2.97 -0.72
CA LEU A 447 14.06 -1.69 -0.01
C LEU A 447 12.97 -1.48 1.05
N MET A 448 11.78 -2.04 0.84
CA MET A 448 10.68 -2.02 1.80
C MET A 448 10.75 -3.15 2.84
N GLY A 449 11.73 -4.05 2.74
CA GLY A 449 11.90 -5.18 3.66
C GLY A 449 10.96 -6.35 3.42
N TYR A 450 10.33 -6.43 2.25
CA TYR A 450 9.40 -7.51 1.90
C TYR A 450 10.08 -8.59 1.04
N ALA A 451 9.63 -9.84 1.21
CA ALA A 451 10.04 -10.93 0.34
C ALA A 451 9.49 -10.72 -1.09
N VAL A 452 10.33 -10.95 -2.10
CA VAL A 452 9.94 -10.77 -3.51
C VAL A 452 8.93 -11.85 -3.92
N VAL A 453 7.73 -11.43 -4.32
CA VAL A 453 6.67 -12.33 -4.82
C VAL A 453 6.41 -12.04 -6.30
N ILE A 454 6.74 -12.99 -7.17
CA ILE A 454 6.55 -12.88 -8.61
C ILE A 454 5.35 -13.73 -9.02
N SER A 455 4.36 -13.12 -9.68
CA SER A 455 3.17 -13.82 -10.19
C SER A 455 3.35 -14.25 -11.65
N PRO A 456 3.41 -15.56 -11.95
CA PRO A 456 3.50 -16.06 -13.34
C PRO A 456 2.32 -15.64 -14.20
N VAL A 457 1.13 -15.49 -13.61
CA VAL A 457 -0.09 -15.08 -14.31
C VAL A 457 0.04 -13.67 -14.84
N VAL A 458 0.61 -12.74 -14.05
CA VAL A 458 0.83 -11.35 -14.47
C VAL A 458 1.86 -11.27 -15.59
N ILE A 459 2.91 -12.07 -15.54
CA ILE A 459 3.93 -12.15 -16.60
C ILE A 459 3.32 -12.62 -17.91
N LEU A 460 2.58 -13.74 -17.88
CA LEU A 460 1.93 -14.28 -19.08
C LEU A 460 0.87 -13.34 -19.62
N GLY A 461 0.06 -12.74 -18.76
CA GLY A 461 -0.95 -11.75 -19.13
C GLY A 461 -0.34 -10.53 -19.80
N SER A 462 0.70 -9.96 -19.24
CA SER A 462 1.42 -8.80 -19.80
C SER A 462 2.07 -9.11 -21.13
N PHE A 463 2.68 -10.30 -21.30
CA PHE A 463 3.26 -10.73 -22.56
C PHE A 463 2.19 -10.92 -23.65
N THR A 464 1.09 -11.61 -23.32
CA THR A 464 -0.03 -11.82 -24.23
C THR A 464 -0.65 -10.51 -24.68
N PHE A 465 -0.81 -9.57 -23.75
CA PHE A 465 -1.34 -8.24 -24.04
C PHE A 465 -0.39 -7.45 -24.96
N SER A 466 0.93 -7.52 -24.75
CA SER A 466 1.93 -6.92 -25.62
C SER A 466 1.83 -7.46 -27.06
N MET A 467 1.64 -8.77 -27.20
CA MET A 467 1.47 -9.41 -28.51
C MET A 467 0.17 -8.94 -29.19
N ALA A 468 -0.93 -8.82 -28.43
CA ALA A 468 -2.21 -8.32 -28.95
C ALA A 468 -2.09 -6.88 -29.48
N ILE A 469 -1.36 -6.02 -28.78
CA ILE A 469 -1.02 -4.65 -29.21
C ILE A 469 -0.26 -4.68 -30.54
N GLY A 470 0.74 -5.57 -30.67
CA GLY A 470 1.49 -5.74 -31.92
C GLY A 470 0.61 -6.13 -33.10
N VAL A 471 -0.34 -7.04 -32.91
CA VAL A 471 -1.30 -7.43 -33.93
C VAL A 471 -2.24 -6.26 -34.29
N PHE A 472 -2.79 -5.58 -33.29
CA PHE A 472 -3.78 -4.52 -33.50
C PHE A 472 -3.18 -3.33 -34.26
N PHE A 473 -2.07 -2.80 -33.80
CA PHE A 473 -1.43 -1.64 -34.42
C PHE A 473 -0.63 -2.00 -35.68
N GLY A 474 -0.21 -3.26 -35.85
CA GLY A 474 0.43 -3.76 -37.06
C GLY A 474 -0.54 -4.05 -38.19
N TYR A 475 -1.83 -4.27 -37.90
CA TYR A 475 -2.83 -4.63 -38.90
C TYR A 475 -3.06 -3.55 -39.96
N TYR A 476 -3.16 -2.28 -39.55
CA TYR A 476 -3.42 -1.17 -40.48
C TYR A 476 -2.27 -0.98 -41.47
N PRO A 477 -0.99 -0.84 -41.10
CA PRO A 477 0.14 -0.78 -42.03
C PRO A 477 0.22 -2.01 -42.94
N ALA A 478 0.01 -3.20 -42.36
CA ALA A 478 0.03 -4.46 -43.11
C ALA A 478 -1.07 -4.52 -44.20
N LYS A 479 -2.27 -4.01 -43.88
CA LYS A 479 -3.36 -3.89 -44.87
C LYS A 479 -2.98 -2.90 -45.99
N LYS A 480 -2.38 -1.75 -45.65
CA LYS A 480 -1.94 -0.74 -46.62
C LYS A 480 -0.84 -1.30 -47.54
N ALA A 481 0.16 -2.03 -47.00
CA ALA A 481 1.19 -2.71 -47.78
C ALA A 481 0.58 -3.75 -48.76
N ALA A 482 -0.40 -4.51 -48.28
CA ALA A 482 -1.08 -5.51 -49.12
C ALA A 482 -1.97 -4.92 -50.17
N SER A 483 -2.42 -3.66 -50.09
CA SER A 483 -3.28 -2.99 -51.08
C SER A 483 -2.51 -2.21 -52.16
N LEU A 484 -1.17 -2.05 -52.06
CA LEU A 484 -0.35 -1.33 -53.02
C LEU A 484 -0.51 -1.94 -54.43
N ASP A 485 -0.67 -1.10 -55.49
CA ASP A 485 -0.65 -1.53 -56.87
C ASP A 485 0.80 -1.84 -57.30
N PRO A 486 1.06 -3.00 -57.94
CA PRO A 486 2.42 -3.36 -58.36
C PRO A 486 3.01 -2.35 -59.37
N ILE A 487 2.19 -1.74 -60.24
CA ILE A 487 2.65 -0.81 -61.26
C ILE A 487 3.07 0.52 -60.62
N GLU A 488 2.22 1.03 -59.73
CA GLU A 488 2.55 2.27 -58.98
C GLU A 488 3.75 2.08 -58.04
N ALA A 489 3.82 0.92 -57.37
CA ALA A 489 4.93 0.58 -56.43
C ALA A 489 6.29 0.48 -57.14
N LEU A 490 6.34 -0.01 -58.38
CA LEU A 490 7.55 -0.09 -59.19
C LEU A 490 7.99 1.26 -59.82
N ARG A 491 7.05 2.20 -59.92
CA ARG A 491 7.27 3.54 -60.44
C ARG A 491 7.68 4.55 -59.36
N TYR A 492 7.61 4.15 -58.12
CA TYR A 492 8.01 4.98 -56.96
C TYR A 492 9.54 5.10 -56.92
N GLU A 493 10.04 6.35 -57.04
CA GLU A 493 11.47 6.68 -56.86
C GLU A 493 11.85 6.80 -55.40
#